data_a1897399334f908d328fd8bdb643744c
#
_entry.id   a1897399334f908d328fd8bdb643744c
#
_cell.length_a   1.000
_cell.length_b   1.000
_cell.length_c   1.000
_cell.angle_alpha   90.00
_cell.angle_beta   90.00
_cell.angle_gamma   90.00
#
_symmetry.space_group_name_H-M   'P 1'
#
loop_
_entity.id
_entity.type
_entity.pdbx_description
1 polymer ?
#
loop_
_entity_poly.entity_id
_entity_poly.type
_entity_poly.pdbx_seq_one_letter_code
_entity_poly.pdbx_strand_id
1 'polypeptide(L)'
;MPKLTALEVESLAKPGRYADGDGLYLHVDDAGNKSWLYRFQLDGKRTTLGLGRYDKKTNSLSNARKSLLEKKRLVVNGINPAEEKKRLAEVAESEANAAEQAALQKDMTFERCAHEWHGRKKAQWRNQKHSNQNINTLIQYAFPYFGTKAVSEISLSDIKKCLDPIWDKKTETASRVRSRLEGVLSYAMTSGYRDRDKGNPATWRGQLDQIYPQPEKLKKRRHELLGTSEHHAAMSYEKLPEFYSK
;
A
#
# COMPACT_ATOMS: atom_id res chain seq x y z
N MET A 1 36.89 13.01 -39.45
CA MET A 1 36.39 11.82 -40.17
C MET A 1 35.10 12.20 -40.87
N PRO A 2 34.85 11.72 -42.09
CA PRO A 2 33.62 11.98 -42.79
C PRO A 2 32.42 11.41 -41.98
N LYS A 3 31.28 12.14 -41.97
CA LYS A 3 30.05 11.70 -41.36
C LYS A 3 29.41 10.63 -42.25
N LEU A 4 28.73 9.62 -41.61
CA LEU A 4 27.98 8.61 -42.33
C LEU A 4 26.83 9.24 -43.13
N THR A 5 26.51 8.66 -44.28
CA THR A 5 25.29 8.96 -45.05
C THR A 5 24.22 7.89 -44.77
N ALA A 6 22.97 8.18 -45.02
CA ALA A 6 21.88 7.25 -44.82
C ALA A 6 22.05 5.99 -45.69
N LEU A 7 22.57 6.13 -46.91
CA LEU A 7 22.84 5.04 -47.82
C LEU A 7 23.95 4.11 -47.29
N GLU A 8 25.04 4.67 -46.74
CA GLU A 8 26.09 3.90 -46.11
C GLU A 8 25.58 3.13 -44.91
N VAL A 9 24.77 3.76 -44.03
CA VAL A 9 24.17 3.06 -42.89
C VAL A 9 23.33 1.85 -43.32
N GLU A 10 22.60 1.98 -44.44
CA GLU A 10 21.80 0.87 -44.99
C GLU A 10 22.68 -0.24 -45.59
N SER A 11 23.77 0.10 -46.29
CA SER A 11 24.63 -0.84 -46.99
C SER A 11 25.66 -1.56 -46.11
N LEU A 12 26.04 -0.97 -44.95
CA LEU A 12 27.01 -1.55 -44.04
C LEU A 12 26.50 -2.88 -43.47
N ALA A 13 27.16 -4.00 -43.83
CA ALA A 13 26.82 -5.34 -43.34
C ALA A 13 27.96 -6.00 -42.55
N LYS A 14 29.19 -5.52 -42.70
CA LYS A 14 30.35 -6.08 -42.01
C LYS A 14 30.30 -5.74 -40.52
N PRO A 15 30.49 -6.72 -39.63
CA PRO A 15 30.60 -6.46 -38.20
C PRO A 15 31.67 -5.44 -37.85
N GLY A 16 31.30 -4.49 -36.96
CA GLY A 16 32.24 -3.43 -36.58
C GLY A 16 31.57 -2.19 -36.02
N ARG A 17 32.37 -1.18 -35.69
CA ARG A 17 31.92 0.13 -35.21
C ARG A 17 32.32 1.21 -36.20
N TYR A 18 31.37 1.91 -36.74
CA TYR A 18 31.53 2.95 -37.76
C TYR A 18 31.20 4.30 -37.13
N ALA A 19 32.19 5.20 -37.16
CA ALA A 19 32.04 6.52 -36.54
C ALA A 19 31.24 7.49 -37.43
N ASP A 20 30.27 8.18 -36.84
CA ASP A 20 29.52 9.27 -37.49
C ASP A 20 30.05 10.66 -37.07
N GLY A 21 30.96 10.73 -36.10
CA GLY A 21 31.45 11.95 -35.50
C GLY A 21 30.74 12.26 -34.16
N ASP A 22 31.28 13.24 -33.42
CA ASP A 22 30.74 13.70 -32.13
C ASP A 22 30.53 12.59 -31.08
N GLY A 23 31.21 11.44 -31.21
CA GLY A 23 31.02 10.29 -30.33
C GLY A 23 29.88 9.34 -30.73
N LEU A 24 29.21 9.59 -31.86
CA LEU A 24 28.19 8.68 -32.40
C LEU A 24 28.83 7.58 -33.25
N TYR A 25 28.41 6.36 -33.03
CA TYR A 25 28.83 5.19 -33.77
C TYR A 25 27.65 4.35 -34.21
N LEU A 26 27.67 3.84 -35.42
CA LEU A 26 26.87 2.69 -35.84
C LEU A 26 27.64 1.43 -35.46
N HIS A 27 27.04 0.56 -34.68
CA HIS A 27 27.56 -0.78 -34.37
C HIS A 27 26.77 -1.81 -35.16
N VAL A 28 27.49 -2.63 -35.90
CA VAL A 28 26.98 -3.83 -36.61
C VAL A 28 27.50 -5.03 -35.86
N ASP A 29 26.62 -5.91 -35.37
CA ASP A 29 27.01 -7.16 -34.72
C ASP A 29 27.30 -8.29 -35.75
N ASP A 30 27.75 -9.45 -35.25
CA ASP A 30 28.08 -10.61 -36.09
C ASP A 30 26.86 -11.20 -36.81
N ALA A 31 25.62 -10.91 -36.31
CA ALA A 31 24.37 -11.30 -36.93
C ALA A 31 23.84 -10.26 -37.93
N GLY A 32 24.60 -9.16 -38.17
CA GLY A 32 24.21 -8.07 -39.06
C GLY A 32 23.21 -7.08 -38.46
N ASN A 33 22.85 -7.18 -37.14
CA ASN A 33 21.97 -6.20 -36.50
C ASN A 33 22.73 -4.90 -36.28
N LYS A 34 22.07 -3.79 -36.52
CA LYS A 34 22.61 -2.45 -36.39
C LYS A 34 22.06 -1.74 -35.19
N SER A 35 22.91 -1.04 -34.43
CA SER A 35 22.53 -0.24 -33.29
C SER A 35 23.35 1.04 -33.19
N TRP A 36 22.77 2.07 -32.63
CA TRP A 36 23.44 3.34 -32.39
C TRP A 36 24.08 3.34 -31.00
N LEU A 37 25.33 3.80 -30.93
CA LEU A 37 26.10 3.95 -29.72
C LEU A 37 26.60 5.37 -29.59
N TYR A 38 26.50 5.95 -28.41
CA TYR A 38 27.14 7.22 -28.02
C TYR A 38 28.29 6.94 -27.07
N ARG A 39 29.47 7.33 -27.48
CA ARG A 39 30.69 7.22 -26.66
C ARG A 39 31.10 8.61 -26.18
N PHE A 40 31.17 8.80 -24.87
CA PHE A 40 31.53 10.05 -24.23
C PHE A 40 32.52 9.84 -23.08
N GLN A 41 33.09 10.91 -22.60
CA GLN A 41 33.93 10.93 -21.42
C GLN A 41 33.28 11.87 -20.40
N LEU A 42 33.13 11.40 -19.16
CA LEU A 42 32.64 12.16 -18.02
C LEU A 42 33.53 11.81 -16.82
N ASP A 43 34.01 12.81 -16.08
CA ASP A 43 34.89 12.64 -14.90
C ASP A 43 36.11 11.74 -15.17
N GLY A 44 36.74 11.90 -16.34
CA GLY A 44 37.87 11.11 -16.74
C GLY A 44 37.56 9.69 -17.23
N LYS A 45 36.34 9.20 -17.06
CA LYS A 45 35.88 7.85 -17.48
C LYS A 45 35.26 7.87 -18.86
N ARG A 46 35.68 6.95 -19.72
CA ARG A 46 35.03 6.72 -21.02
C ARG A 46 33.88 5.75 -20.87
N THR A 47 32.68 6.20 -21.29
CA THR A 47 31.45 5.42 -21.21
C THR A 47 30.83 5.30 -22.60
N THR A 48 30.13 4.21 -22.85
CA THR A 48 29.36 3.98 -24.07
C THR A 48 27.91 3.76 -23.70
N LEU A 49 27.01 4.57 -24.30
CA LEU A 49 25.56 4.49 -24.11
C LEU A 49 24.91 4.00 -25.39
N GLY A 50 24.05 2.98 -25.31
CA GLY A 50 23.21 2.56 -26.41
C GLY A 50 22.09 3.58 -26.68
N LEU A 51 21.96 4.03 -27.93
CA LEU A 51 20.89 4.91 -28.39
C LEU A 51 19.76 4.13 -29.12
N GLY A 52 19.79 2.81 -29.02
CA GLY A 52 18.77 1.92 -29.58
C GLY A 52 19.16 1.27 -30.90
N ARG A 53 18.34 0.31 -31.34
CA ARG A 53 18.50 -0.39 -32.59
C ARG A 53 18.22 0.53 -33.76
N TYR A 54 19.03 0.42 -34.82
CA TYR A 54 18.76 1.14 -36.06
C TYR A 54 17.47 0.62 -36.69
N ASP A 55 16.62 1.56 -37.06
CA ASP A 55 15.43 1.33 -37.86
C ASP A 55 15.22 2.51 -38.79
N LYS A 56 14.94 2.25 -40.09
CA LYS A 56 14.81 3.28 -41.10
C LYS A 56 13.72 4.31 -40.81
N LYS A 57 12.63 3.88 -40.16
CA LYS A 57 11.45 4.73 -39.86
C LYS A 57 11.52 5.37 -38.49
N THR A 58 11.85 4.57 -37.47
CA THR A 58 11.73 4.99 -36.06
C THR A 58 13.04 5.45 -35.43
N ASN A 59 14.21 4.90 -35.87
CA ASN A 59 15.53 5.26 -35.32
C ASN A 59 16.58 5.36 -36.43
N SER A 60 16.32 6.23 -37.41
CA SER A 60 17.20 6.54 -38.51
C SER A 60 18.45 7.31 -38.05
N LEU A 61 19.42 7.50 -38.95
CA LEU A 61 20.63 8.31 -38.72
C LEU A 61 20.25 9.74 -38.20
N SER A 62 19.21 10.36 -38.79
CA SER A 62 18.74 11.68 -38.34
C SER A 62 18.23 11.64 -36.90
N ASN A 63 17.46 10.61 -36.52
CA ASN A 63 16.94 10.45 -35.17
C ASN A 63 18.07 10.15 -34.17
N ALA A 64 19.04 9.32 -34.55
CA ALA A 64 20.22 9.06 -33.73
C ALA A 64 21.04 10.32 -33.45
N ARG A 65 21.21 11.19 -34.43
CA ARG A 65 21.87 12.51 -34.26
C ARG A 65 21.09 13.45 -33.35
N LYS A 66 19.75 13.46 -33.43
CA LYS A 66 18.90 14.22 -32.49
C LYS A 66 19.07 13.69 -31.05
N SER A 67 18.95 12.38 -30.85
CA SER A 67 19.17 11.75 -29.55
C SER A 67 20.56 12.02 -28.99
N LEU A 68 21.59 12.00 -29.86
CA LEU A 68 22.96 12.38 -29.48
C LEU A 68 23.00 13.80 -28.87
N LEU A 69 22.39 14.79 -29.54
CA LEU A 69 22.39 16.18 -29.06
C LEU A 69 21.79 16.29 -27.66
N GLU A 70 20.69 15.61 -27.39
CA GLU A 70 20.05 15.59 -26.07
C GLU A 70 20.99 14.98 -25.01
N LYS A 71 21.60 13.84 -25.32
CA LYS A 71 22.53 13.17 -24.38
C LYS A 71 23.83 13.97 -24.18
N LYS A 72 24.31 14.63 -25.24
CA LYS A 72 25.47 15.50 -25.17
C LYS A 72 25.24 16.69 -24.25
N ARG A 73 24.05 17.28 -24.25
CA ARG A 73 23.64 18.35 -23.30
C ARG A 73 23.73 17.89 -21.84
N LEU A 74 23.28 16.66 -21.54
CA LEU A 74 23.39 16.10 -20.19
C LEU A 74 24.86 15.95 -19.77
N VAL A 75 25.71 15.41 -20.65
CA VAL A 75 27.15 15.24 -20.37
C VAL A 75 27.85 16.59 -20.14
N VAL A 76 27.52 17.62 -20.93
CA VAL A 76 28.06 18.98 -20.75
C VAL A 76 27.67 19.56 -19.38
N ASN A 77 26.49 19.22 -18.90
CA ASN A 77 26.02 19.64 -17.56
C ASN A 77 26.52 18.71 -16.42
N GLY A 78 27.48 17.82 -16.71
CA GLY A 78 28.01 16.89 -15.71
C GLY A 78 27.09 15.73 -15.34
N ILE A 79 26.01 15.50 -16.09
CA ILE A 79 25.03 14.44 -15.83
C ILE A 79 25.32 13.22 -16.70
N ASN A 80 25.46 12.05 -16.09
CA ASN A 80 25.61 10.81 -16.83
C ASN A 80 24.25 10.37 -17.43
N PRO A 81 24.11 10.36 -18.77
CA PRO A 81 22.82 10.01 -19.40
C PRO A 81 22.33 8.59 -19.08
N ALA A 82 23.23 7.65 -18.76
CA ALA A 82 22.84 6.29 -18.38
C ALA A 82 22.24 6.25 -16.98
N GLU A 83 22.82 6.99 -16.03
CA GLU A 83 22.32 7.13 -14.67
C GLU A 83 21.00 7.92 -14.64
N GLU A 84 20.91 8.98 -15.44
CA GLU A 84 19.68 9.75 -15.57
C GLU A 84 18.54 8.92 -16.12
N LYS A 85 18.79 8.08 -17.13
CA LYS A 85 17.79 7.13 -17.64
C LYS A 85 17.34 6.14 -16.56
N LYS A 86 18.27 5.61 -15.75
CA LYS A 86 17.96 4.71 -14.64
C LYS A 86 17.12 5.42 -13.59
N ARG A 87 17.52 6.63 -13.18
CA ARG A 87 16.79 7.47 -12.22
C ARG A 87 15.35 7.75 -12.67
N LEU A 88 15.16 8.12 -13.93
CA LEU A 88 13.83 8.38 -14.48
C LEU A 88 12.97 7.11 -14.53
N ALA A 89 13.56 5.95 -14.82
CA ALA A 89 12.85 4.67 -14.79
C ALA A 89 12.43 4.29 -13.36
N GLU A 90 13.30 4.47 -12.37
CA GLU A 90 12.99 4.22 -10.95
C GLU A 90 11.88 5.15 -10.44
N VAL A 91 11.89 6.43 -10.83
CA VAL A 91 10.82 7.39 -10.49
C VAL A 91 9.49 6.96 -11.13
N ALA A 92 9.49 6.62 -12.43
CA ALA A 92 8.29 6.18 -13.12
C ALA A 92 7.69 4.89 -12.53
N GLU A 93 8.54 3.94 -12.14
CA GLU A 93 8.12 2.71 -11.47
C GLU A 93 7.53 3.00 -10.07
N SER A 94 8.18 3.88 -9.32
CA SER A 94 7.68 4.33 -8.01
C SER A 94 6.32 5.03 -8.12
N GLU A 95 6.15 5.91 -9.11
CA GLU A 95 4.87 6.59 -9.38
C GLU A 95 3.77 5.60 -9.81
N ALA A 96 4.09 4.63 -10.67
CA ALA A 96 3.15 3.59 -11.09
C ALA A 96 2.70 2.72 -9.90
N ASN A 97 3.64 2.28 -9.06
CA ASN A 97 3.35 1.51 -7.85
C ASN A 97 2.51 2.31 -6.85
N ALA A 98 2.79 3.60 -6.67
CA ALA A 98 2.01 4.49 -5.81
C ALA A 98 0.58 4.68 -6.35
N ALA A 99 0.40 4.82 -7.66
CA ALA A 99 -0.91 4.95 -8.29
C ALA A 99 -1.74 3.66 -8.15
N GLU A 100 -1.11 2.49 -8.33
CA GLU A 100 -1.77 1.19 -8.13
C GLU A 100 -2.22 1.01 -6.66
N GLN A 101 -1.35 1.32 -5.71
CA GLN A 101 -1.70 1.27 -4.29
C GLN A 101 -2.82 2.24 -3.93
N ALA A 102 -2.80 3.46 -4.46
CA ALA A 102 -3.86 4.44 -4.24
C ALA A 102 -5.20 3.96 -4.81
N ALA A 103 -5.21 3.30 -5.97
CA ALA A 103 -6.40 2.70 -6.56
C ALA A 103 -6.97 1.57 -5.68
N LEU A 104 -6.12 0.65 -5.21
CA LEU A 104 -6.50 -0.43 -4.28
C LEU A 104 -7.07 0.12 -2.97
N GLN A 105 -6.47 1.15 -2.40
CA GLN A 105 -6.95 1.80 -1.18
C GLN A 105 -8.31 2.46 -1.37
N LYS A 106 -8.56 3.09 -2.51
CA LYS A 106 -9.80 3.80 -2.80
C LYS A 106 -10.98 2.85 -3.03
N ASP A 107 -10.72 1.68 -3.59
CA ASP A 107 -11.75 0.70 -3.97
C ASP A 107 -12.17 -0.23 -2.82
N MET A 108 -11.36 -0.33 -1.74
CA MET A 108 -11.63 -1.16 -0.59
C MET A 108 -12.49 -0.43 0.44
N THR A 109 -13.79 -0.72 0.47
CA THR A 109 -14.71 -0.20 1.50
C THR A 109 -14.48 -0.90 2.84
N PHE A 110 -14.93 -0.25 3.95
CA PHE A 110 -14.84 -0.84 5.28
C PHE A 110 -15.61 -2.17 5.37
N GLU A 111 -16.79 -2.23 4.79
CA GLU A 111 -17.62 -3.45 4.76
C GLU A 111 -16.90 -4.62 4.06
N ARG A 112 -16.37 -4.40 2.87
CA ARG A 112 -15.58 -5.41 2.15
C ARG A 112 -14.37 -5.87 2.96
N CYS A 113 -13.65 -4.94 3.54
CA CYS A 113 -12.49 -5.22 4.38
C CYS A 113 -12.86 -6.02 5.64
N ALA A 114 -13.99 -5.68 6.29
CA ALA A 114 -14.49 -6.39 7.47
C ALA A 114 -14.89 -7.83 7.14
N HIS A 115 -15.55 -8.06 6.00
CA HIS A 115 -15.89 -9.41 5.53
C HIS A 115 -14.65 -10.23 5.19
N GLU A 116 -13.66 -9.64 4.55
CA GLU A 116 -12.40 -10.30 4.23
C GLU A 116 -11.61 -10.67 5.50
N TRP A 117 -11.47 -9.73 6.42
CA TRP A 117 -10.87 -9.96 7.74
C TRP A 117 -11.57 -11.09 8.50
N HIS A 118 -12.91 -11.06 8.53
CA HIS A 118 -13.70 -12.09 9.18
C HIS A 118 -13.48 -13.46 8.53
N GLY A 119 -13.49 -13.56 7.20
CA GLY A 119 -13.24 -14.80 6.47
C GLY A 119 -11.89 -15.43 6.80
N ARG A 120 -10.82 -14.60 6.85
CA ARG A 120 -9.46 -15.07 7.20
C ARG A 120 -9.33 -15.50 8.67
N LYS A 121 -10.07 -14.84 9.57
CA LYS A 121 -10.03 -15.16 11.02
C LYS A 121 -10.98 -16.27 11.43
N LYS A 122 -11.95 -16.65 10.57
CA LYS A 122 -12.99 -17.63 10.88
C LYS A 122 -12.46 -18.95 11.40
N ALA A 123 -11.35 -19.44 10.85
CA ALA A 123 -10.74 -20.69 11.26
C ALA A 123 -10.14 -20.66 12.68
N GLN A 124 -9.87 -19.48 13.25
CA GLN A 124 -9.33 -19.34 14.61
C GLN A 124 -10.40 -19.43 15.69
N TRP A 125 -11.67 -19.27 15.33
CA TRP A 125 -12.77 -19.30 16.32
C TRP A 125 -13.39 -20.68 16.41
N ARG A 126 -13.27 -21.31 17.56
CA ARG A 126 -13.79 -22.66 17.83
C ARG A 126 -15.30 -22.77 17.69
N ASN A 127 -16.05 -21.67 17.90
CA ASN A 127 -17.51 -21.67 17.92
C ASN A 127 -18.06 -20.79 16.79
N GLN A 128 -18.83 -21.39 15.87
CA GLN A 128 -19.49 -20.71 14.76
C GLN A 128 -20.40 -19.56 15.21
N LYS A 129 -21.12 -19.74 16.35
CA LYS A 129 -21.98 -18.70 16.94
C LYS A 129 -21.16 -17.46 17.33
N HIS A 130 -19.98 -17.66 17.90
CA HIS A 130 -19.06 -16.59 18.29
C HIS A 130 -18.46 -15.88 17.05
N SER A 131 -18.12 -16.66 16.02
CA SER A 131 -17.66 -16.13 14.72
C SER A 131 -18.70 -15.21 14.10
N ASN A 132 -19.95 -15.67 13.98
CA ASN A 132 -21.04 -14.87 13.41
C ASN A 132 -21.31 -13.60 14.23
N GLN A 133 -21.19 -13.65 15.54
CA GLN A 133 -21.36 -12.49 16.41
C GLN A 133 -20.32 -11.38 16.14
N ASN A 134 -19.11 -11.73 15.69
CA ASN A 134 -18.07 -10.76 15.37
C ASN A 134 -18.46 -9.89 14.18
N ILE A 135 -18.94 -10.47 13.08
CA ILE A 135 -19.34 -9.71 11.92
C ILE A 135 -20.69 -9.02 12.15
N ASN A 136 -21.68 -9.69 12.77
CA ASN A 136 -23.02 -9.14 13.00
C ASN A 136 -22.99 -7.84 13.84
N THR A 137 -22.09 -7.73 14.81
CA THR A 137 -21.94 -6.48 15.56
C THR A 137 -21.33 -5.35 14.73
N LEU A 138 -20.45 -5.63 13.77
CA LEU A 138 -19.96 -4.61 12.83
C LEU A 138 -21.08 -4.19 11.87
N ILE A 139 -21.88 -5.13 11.36
CA ILE A 139 -23.06 -4.83 10.53
C ILE A 139 -24.02 -3.93 11.27
N GLN A 140 -24.30 -4.22 12.54
CA GLN A 140 -25.28 -3.47 13.35
C GLN A 140 -24.78 -2.09 13.76
N TYR A 141 -23.52 -1.95 14.16
CA TYR A 141 -23.02 -0.75 14.83
C TYR A 141 -22.04 0.09 14.02
N ALA A 142 -21.35 -0.48 13.04
CA ALA A 142 -20.32 0.23 12.27
C ALA A 142 -20.75 0.51 10.83
N PHE A 143 -21.31 -0.48 10.12
CA PHE A 143 -21.69 -0.34 8.73
C PHE A 143 -22.65 0.81 8.44
N PRO A 144 -23.67 1.11 9.29
CA PRO A 144 -24.55 2.25 9.06
C PRO A 144 -23.84 3.60 9.03
N TYR A 145 -22.68 3.72 9.65
CA TYR A 145 -21.93 4.98 9.73
C TYR A 145 -20.87 5.12 8.62
N PHE A 146 -20.14 4.05 8.34
CA PHE A 146 -19.02 4.10 7.39
C PHE A 146 -18.76 2.79 6.62
N GLY A 147 -19.75 1.89 6.51
CA GLY A 147 -19.60 0.62 5.79
C GLY A 147 -19.15 0.82 4.33
N THR A 148 -19.75 1.77 3.64
CA THR A 148 -19.45 2.10 2.23
C THR A 148 -18.26 3.03 2.03
N LYS A 149 -17.72 3.60 3.11
CA LYS A 149 -16.57 4.48 3.05
C LYS A 149 -15.29 3.69 2.79
N ALA A 150 -14.36 4.25 2.00
CA ALA A 150 -13.05 3.64 1.80
C ALA A 150 -12.34 3.45 3.15
N VAL A 151 -11.81 2.25 3.40
CA VAL A 151 -11.15 1.93 4.68
C VAL A 151 -9.92 2.80 4.95
N SER A 152 -9.29 3.32 3.89
CA SER A 152 -8.18 4.28 3.95
C SER A 152 -8.59 5.66 4.50
N GLU A 153 -9.86 6.03 4.40
CA GLU A 153 -10.38 7.34 4.77
C GLU A 153 -11.06 7.38 6.14
N ILE A 154 -11.19 6.23 6.81
CA ILE A 154 -11.81 6.17 8.14
C ILE A 154 -10.96 6.93 9.14
N SER A 155 -11.58 7.90 9.80
CA SER A 155 -10.99 8.81 10.77
C SER A 155 -11.42 8.49 12.20
N LEU A 156 -10.73 9.09 13.17
CA LEU A 156 -11.15 9.06 14.58
C LEU A 156 -12.58 9.59 14.78
N SER A 157 -12.98 10.59 13.98
CA SER A 157 -14.35 11.14 14.03
C SER A 157 -15.39 10.09 13.63
N ASP A 158 -15.10 9.25 12.64
CA ASP A 158 -16.01 8.18 12.22
C ASP A 158 -16.13 7.10 13.32
N ILE A 159 -15.02 6.74 13.95
CA ILE A 159 -15.01 5.80 15.08
C ILE A 159 -15.84 6.35 16.26
N LYS A 160 -15.68 7.64 16.57
CA LYS A 160 -16.50 8.29 17.61
C LYS A 160 -17.98 8.27 17.29
N LYS A 161 -18.40 8.64 16.08
CA LYS A 161 -19.80 8.59 15.66
C LYS A 161 -20.44 7.21 15.87
N CYS A 162 -19.66 6.15 15.67
CA CYS A 162 -20.10 4.77 15.90
C CYS A 162 -20.19 4.42 17.40
N LEU A 163 -19.21 4.85 18.21
CA LEU A 163 -19.09 4.43 19.60
C LEU A 163 -19.85 5.31 20.59
N ASP A 164 -19.94 6.62 20.38
CA ASP A 164 -20.59 7.58 21.29
C ASP A 164 -22.02 7.16 21.67
N PRO A 165 -22.89 6.71 20.77
CA PRO A 165 -24.28 6.35 21.12
C PRO A 165 -24.40 5.16 22.07
N ILE A 166 -23.36 4.29 22.11
CA ILE A 166 -23.40 3.02 22.81
C ILE A 166 -22.42 2.92 23.99
N TRP A 167 -21.44 3.84 24.09
CA TRP A 167 -20.35 3.70 25.07
C TRP A 167 -20.87 3.65 26.52
N ASP A 168 -21.71 4.59 26.89
CA ASP A 168 -22.23 4.64 28.26
C ASP A 168 -23.44 3.70 28.49
N LYS A 169 -24.23 3.44 27.44
CA LYS A 169 -25.44 2.63 27.56
C LYS A 169 -25.18 1.13 27.48
N LYS A 170 -24.29 0.73 26.62
CA LYS A 170 -23.96 -0.68 26.31
C LYS A 170 -22.44 -0.88 26.29
N THR A 171 -21.78 -0.52 27.39
CA THR A 171 -20.31 -0.44 27.50
C THR A 171 -19.57 -1.70 27.05
N GLU A 172 -20.08 -2.88 27.45
CA GLU A 172 -19.51 -4.18 27.04
C GLU A 172 -19.57 -4.38 25.51
N THR A 173 -20.72 -4.03 24.91
CA THR A 173 -20.91 -4.11 23.46
C THR A 173 -20.01 -3.10 22.76
N ALA A 174 -19.94 -1.86 23.24
CA ALA A 174 -19.11 -0.82 22.69
C ALA A 174 -17.62 -1.20 22.71
N SER A 175 -17.13 -1.76 23.82
CA SER A 175 -15.77 -2.25 23.95
C SER A 175 -15.45 -3.38 22.94
N ARG A 176 -16.38 -4.31 22.73
CA ARG A 176 -16.25 -5.36 21.73
C ARG A 176 -16.27 -4.83 20.29
N VAL A 177 -17.19 -3.89 19.99
CA VAL A 177 -17.24 -3.22 18.68
C VAL A 177 -15.93 -2.51 18.42
N ARG A 178 -15.42 -1.71 19.36
CA ARG A 178 -14.13 -1.05 19.27
C ARG A 178 -12.98 -2.02 18.96
N SER A 179 -12.90 -3.13 19.70
CA SER A 179 -11.84 -4.13 19.49
C SER A 179 -11.90 -4.77 18.09
N ARG A 180 -13.11 -4.97 17.55
CA ARG A 180 -13.30 -5.48 16.20
C ARG A 180 -12.93 -4.44 15.15
N LEU A 181 -13.31 -3.18 15.34
CA LEU A 181 -12.89 -2.06 14.49
C LEU A 181 -11.35 -1.97 14.43
N GLU A 182 -10.68 -2.04 15.57
CA GLU A 182 -9.22 -2.07 15.65
C GLU A 182 -8.64 -3.24 14.87
N GLY A 183 -9.24 -4.43 14.98
CA GLY A 183 -8.81 -5.62 14.23
C GLY A 183 -8.96 -5.47 12.71
N VAL A 184 -10.09 -4.95 12.24
CA VAL A 184 -10.34 -4.72 10.81
C VAL A 184 -9.38 -3.67 10.24
N LEU A 185 -9.19 -2.56 10.95
CA LEU A 185 -8.31 -1.48 10.50
C LEU A 185 -6.84 -1.89 10.54
N SER A 186 -6.41 -2.68 11.53
CA SER A 186 -5.07 -3.27 11.56
C SER A 186 -4.86 -4.24 10.40
N TYR A 187 -5.88 -5.03 10.07
CA TYR A 187 -5.85 -5.89 8.87
C TYR A 187 -5.72 -5.06 7.59
N ALA A 188 -6.51 -3.98 7.46
CA ALA A 188 -6.43 -3.07 6.33
C ALA A 188 -5.02 -2.47 6.14
N MET A 189 -4.38 -2.07 7.23
CA MET A 189 -3.01 -1.56 7.23
C MET A 189 -1.99 -2.63 6.79
N THR A 190 -2.15 -3.87 7.26
CA THR A 190 -1.26 -4.98 6.91
C THR A 190 -1.43 -5.42 5.46
N SER A 191 -2.66 -5.35 4.93
CA SER A 191 -2.99 -5.72 3.55
C SER A 191 -2.76 -4.60 2.53
N GLY A 192 -2.26 -3.42 2.95
CA GLY A 192 -2.01 -2.29 2.04
C GLY A 192 -3.25 -1.48 1.66
N TYR A 193 -4.44 -1.81 2.19
CA TYR A 193 -5.69 -1.08 1.94
C TYR A 193 -5.78 0.25 2.68
N ARG A 194 -4.92 0.44 3.68
CA ARG A 194 -4.80 1.66 4.47
C ARG A 194 -3.32 1.94 4.76
N ASP A 195 -2.94 3.20 4.63
CA ASP A 195 -1.59 3.66 4.94
C ASP A 195 -1.28 3.44 6.43
N ARG A 196 -0.12 2.84 6.70
CA ARG A 196 0.37 2.57 8.06
C ARG A 196 0.70 3.86 8.82
N ASP A 197 1.18 4.88 8.12
CA ASP A 197 1.59 6.16 8.72
C ASP A 197 0.40 6.95 9.29
N LYS A 198 -0.82 6.69 8.78
CA LYS A 198 -2.06 7.27 9.32
C LYS A 198 -2.49 6.67 10.66
N GLY A 199 -1.84 5.59 11.10
CA GLY A 199 -2.21 4.89 12.32
C GLY A 199 -3.60 4.26 12.30
N ASN A 200 -3.94 3.55 13.38
CA ASN A 200 -5.23 2.90 13.55
C ASN A 200 -6.13 3.76 14.46
N PRO A 201 -7.19 4.40 13.95
CA PRO A 201 -8.04 5.31 14.73
C PRO A 201 -8.89 4.60 15.79
N ALA A 202 -8.96 3.27 15.81
CA ALA A 202 -9.68 2.48 16.82
C ALA A 202 -8.76 1.94 17.93
N THR A 203 -7.47 2.32 17.95
CA THR A 203 -6.52 1.93 18.99
C THR A 203 -6.99 2.44 20.35
N TRP A 204 -6.92 1.56 21.37
CA TRP A 204 -7.33 1.91 22.72
C TRP A 204 -6.26 2.75 23.43
N ARG A 205 -5.08 2.17 23.62
CA ARG A 205 -3.99 2.80 24.41
C ARG A 205 -3.40 4.01 23.71
N GLY A 206 -3.35 5.11 24.43
CA GLY A 206 -2.78 6.38 23.96
C GLY A 206 -3.69 7.14 22.98
N GLN A 207 -4.91 6.66 22.72
CA GLN A 207 -5.84 7.32 21.81
C GLN A 207 -7.27 7.32 22.35
N LEU A 208 -8.02 6.23 22.25
CA LEU A 208 -9.42 6.20 22.69
C LEU A 208 -9.57 6.16 24.22
N ASP A 209 -8.57 5.70 24.94
CA ASP A 209 -8.51 5.77 26.43
C ASP A 209 -8.40 7.20 26.98
N GLN A 210 -8.03 8.17 26.12
CA GLN A 210 -8.04 9.59 26.47
C GLN A 210 -9.42 10.23 26.24
N ILE A 211 -10.30 9.54 25.50
CA ILE A 211 -11.63 10.04 25.12
C ILE A 211 -12.72 9.34 25.92
N TYR A 212 -12.59 8.05 26.11
CA TYR A 212 -13.58 7.20 26.76
C TYR A 212 -13.13 6.70 28.12
N PRO A 213 -14.04 6.69 29.11
CA PRO A 213 -13.78 6.03 30.40
C PRO A 213 -13.54 4.52 30.19
N GLN A 214 -12.70 3.94 31.05
CA GLN A 214 -12.44 2.51 31.01
C GLN A 214 -13.72 1.68 31.24
N PRO A 215 -13.98 0.67 30.41
CA PRO A 215 -15.21 -0.14 30.51
C PRO A 215 -15.44 -0.76 31.89
N GLU A 216 -14.36 -1.23 32.54
CA GLU A 216 -14.41 -1.82 33.88
C GLU A 216 -14.88 -0.81 34.94
N LYS A 217 -14.37 0.44 34.86
CA LYS A 217 -14.77 1.51 35.78
C LYS A 217 -16.25 1.89 35.64
N LEU A 218 -16.74 1.95 34.37
CA LEU A 218 -18.16 2.21 34.09
C LEU A 218 -19.04 1.06 34.59
N LYS A 219 -18.62 -0.17 34.41
CA LYS A 219 -19.32 -1.35 34.90
C LYS A 219 -19.42 -1.34 36.42
N LYS A 220 -18.31 -1.11 37.11
CA LYS A 220 -18.27 -1.01 38.58
C LYS A 220 -19.20 0.10 39.09
N ARG A 221 -19.09 1.30 38.54
CA ARG A 221 -19.96 2.44 38.91
C ARG A 221 -21.45 2.13 38.72
N ARG A 222 -21.79 1.44 37.61
CA ARG A 222 -23.18 1.03 37.36
C ARG A 222 -23.68 0.02 38.39
N HIS A 223 -22.90 -0.97 38.78
CA HIS A 223 -23.25 -1.92 39.82
C HIS A 223 -23.43 -1.25 41.17
N GLU A 224 -22.56 -0.30 41.53
CA GLU A 224 -22.69 0.52 42.75
C GLU A 224 -23.99 1.31 42.75
N LEU A 225 -24.35 1.98 41.66
CA LEU A 225 -25.58 2.78 41.55
C LEU A 225 -26.87 1.95 41.58
N LEU A 226 -26.82 0.73 41.03
CA LEU A 226 -27.98 -0.18 41.00
C LEU A 226 -28.06 -1.10 42.23
N GLY A 227 -27.11 -1.02 43.17
CA GLY A 227 -27.05 -1.90 44.34
C GLY A 227 -26.92 -3.38 44.00
N THR A 228 -26.39 -3.71 42.77
CA THR A 228 -26.23 -5.06 42.32
C THR A 228 -24.79 -5.54 42.58
N SER A 229 -24.62 -6.75 43.07
CA SER A 229 -23.27 -7.32 43.25
C SER A 229 -22.65 -7.67 41.89
N GLU A 230 -21.31 -7.52 41.78
CA GLU A 230 -20.54 -7.95 40.56
C GLU A 230 -20.61 -9.46 40.30
N HIS A 231 -20.91 -10.23 41.33
CA HIS A 231 -20.99 -11.69 41.27
C HIS A 231 -22.41 -12.16 41.56
N HIS A 232 -22.85 -13.19 40.87
CA HIS A 232 -24.03 -13.91 41.28
C HIS A 232 -23.82 -14.40 42.70
N ALA A 233 -24.84 -14.27 43.56
CA ALA A 233 -24.77 -14.79 44.91
C ALA A 233 -24.42 -16.29 44.83
N ALA A 234 -23.26 -16.69 45.36
CA ALA A 234 -22.92 -18.06 45.48
C ALA A 234 -23.90 -18.70 46.49
N MET A 235 -24.39 -19.91 46.17
CA MET A 235 -25.18 -20.66 47.11
C MET A 235 -24.30 -20.92 48.34
N SER A 236 -24.86 -20.65 49.54
CA SER A 236 -24.11 -20.96 50.77
C SER A 236 -23.80 -22.46 50.83
N TYR A 237 -22.62 -22.81 51.34
CA TYR A 237 -22.19 -24.20 51.49
C TYR A 237 -23.21 -25.07 52.25
N GLU A 238 -23.92 -24.50 53.20
CA GLU A 238 -24.98 -25.15 53.98
C GLU A 238 -26.18 -25.61 53.14
N LYS A 239 -26.44 -24.98 51.99
CA LYS A 239 -27.54 -25.32 51.07
C LYS A 239 -27.14 -26.32 49.98
N LEU A 240 -25.87 -26.71 49.91
CA LEU A 240 -25.38 -27.69 48.93
C LEU A 240 -26.06 -29.08 49.08
N PRO A 241 -26.22 -29.65 50.28
CA PRO A 241 -26.92 -30.92 50.43
C PRO A 241 -28.35 -30.94 49.89
N GLU A 242 -29.13 -29.86 50.12
CA GLU A 242 -30.48 -29.72 49.58
C GLU A 242 -30.52 -29.58 48.06
N PHE A 243 -29.50 -29.01 47.47
CA PHE A 243 -29.38 -28.89 46.02
C PHE A 243 -29.14 -30.22 45.31
N TYR A 244 -28.33 -31.10 45.90
CA TYR A 244 -28.02 -32.44 45.38
C TYR A 244 -29.05 -33.50 45.76
N SER A 245 -29.99 -33.20 46.62
CA SER A 245 -31.07 -34.13 47.03
C SER A 245 -32.34 -33.99 46.18
N LYS A 246 -32.37 -33.07 45.23
CA LYS A 246 -33.38 -32.91 44.19
C LYS A 246 -32.90 -33.42 42.84
#